data_a58c200920330d308aac1f2a84a1f200
#
_entry.id   a58c200920330d308aac1f2a84a1f200
#
_cell.length_a   1.000
_cell.length_b   1.000
_cell.length_c   1.000
_cell.angle_alpha   90.00
_cell.angle_beta   90.00
_cell.angle_gamma   90.00
#
_symmetry.space_group_name_H-M   'P 1'
#
loop_
_entity.id
_entity.type
_entity.pdbx_description
1 polymer ?
#
loop_
_entity_poly.entity_id
_entity_poly.type
_entity_poly.pdbx_seq_one_letter_code
_entity_poly.pdbx_strand_id
1 'polypeptide(L)'
;MKFLPYLLKHLRRSWFRTGLTVVAMALCIFLFCTLQSVLAQINSLLEGTSAKRLVTRHAVSIVFNLPLAYGSRIQSVPGVKRVAKVAWFGGALPAKKEEKKSEQESTTTDFSNFFPNLAVEPEPFLAMYPEYLLPPDQTQAFLQDLRGCLIGRKLANRFAWKVGDTFFLESFIPPYRKRDGPFEFVVKGIFDTDPVKYSGTDTNLMIFNYKYLYEATGRRIGAGMYYVEIDDPDKAGVRSHDIDALFENSDAQTRTETEKAFAAGFIAMAGNLALLLNGIGIAVTFTILLVVANTMSIAVRERRKEIGVLKTLGFTSRQVMGLVVAESLLIAVLGGALGIGSSQGLMWVLTHTPGIKDALASLGLNELNLKPLVAALGFCVALFLGFAAGVVPALNAYRARITDMLRTV
;
A
#
# COMPACT_ATOMS: atom_id res chain seq x y z
N MET A 1 -30.79 -10.78 28.54
CA MET A 1 -31.47 -10.37 27.28
C MET A 1 -32.78 -9.54 27.47
N LYS A 2 -33.23 -9.27 28.70
CA LYS A 2 -34.49 -8.51 28.96
C LYS A 2 -34.43 -7.01 28.65
N PHE A 3 -33.21 -6.43 28.49
CA PHE A 3 -33.01 -4.98 28.28
C PHE A 3 -32.84 -4.56 26.81
N LEU A 4 -32.66 -5.48 25.86
CA LEU A 4 -32.48 -5.17 24.45
C LEU A 4 -33.68 -4.42 23.81
N PRO A 5 -34.94 -4.82 24.06
CA PRO A 5 -36.10 -4.08 23.55
C PRO A 5 -36.19 -2.66 24.10
N TYR A 6 -35.80 -2.46 25.36
CA TYR A 6 -35.75 -1.14 26.00
C TYR A 6 -34.70 -0.23 25.31
N LEU A 7 -33.50 -0.75 25.07
CA LEU A 7 -32.44 -0.02 24.38
C LEU A 7 -32.84 0.38 22.94
N LEU A 8 -33.44 -0.55 22.18
CA LEU A 8 -33.92 -0.27 20.82
C LEU A 8 -35.05 0.77 20.79
N LYS A 9 -35.97 0.74 21.76
CA LYS A 9 -37.05 1.74 21.87
C LYS A 9 -36.48 3.13 22.20
N HIS A 10 -35.42 3.20 23.00
CA HIS A 10 -34.72 4.45 23.32
C HIS A 10 -33.97 5.04 22.13
N LEU A 11 -33.24 4.23 21.36
CA LEU A 11 -32.57 4.65 20.13
C LEU A 11 -33.54 5.25 19.11
N ARG A 12 -34.76 4.69 19.03
CA ARG A 12 -35.83 5.17 18.15
C ARG A 12 -36.45 6.49 18.58
N ARG A 13 -36.48 6.82 19.87
CA ARG A 13 -37.09 8.07 20.41
C ARG A 13 -36.22 9.30 20.08
N SER A 14 -34.89 9.15 20.01
CA SER A 14 -33.97 10.22 19.64
C SER A 14 -33.21 9.87 18.30
N TRP A 15 -33.98 9.38 17.33
CA TRP A 15 -33.44 8.78 16.10
C TRP A 15 -32.49 9.67 15.34
N PHE A 16 -32.74 10.98 15.31
CA PHE A 16 -31.88 11.95 14.60
C PHE A 16 -30.49 12.06 15.25
N ARG A 17 -30.42 12.25 16.55
CA ARG A 17 -29.15 12.35 17.29
C ARG A 17 -28.40 11.02 17.27
N THR A 18 -29.10 9.93 17.53
CA THR A 18 -28.50 8.59 17.49
C THR A 18 -27.98 8.26 16.08
N GLY A 19 -28.76 8.58 15.05
CA GLY A 19 -28.35 8.43 13.66
C GLY A 19 -27.08 9.23 13.33
N LEU A 20 -27.03 10.50 13.75
CA LEU A 20 -25.85 11.36 13.57
C LEU A 20 -24.61 10.80 14.29
N THR A 21 -24.79 10.25 15.50
CA THR A 21 -23.69 9.64 16.26
C THR A 21 -23.21 8.34 15.60
N VAL A 22 -24.13 7.51 15.09
CA VAL A 22 -23.80 6.30 14.33
C VAL A 22 -23.04 6.66 13.04
N VAL A 23 -23.48 7.70 12.32
CA VAL A 23 -22.81 8.17 11.10
C VAL A 23 -21.40 8.71 11.44
N ALA A 24 -21.26 9.48 12.51
CA ALA A 24 -19.95 9.97 12.96
C ALA A 24 -18.99 8.81 13.29
N MET A 25 -19.48 7.80 14.01
CA MET A 25 -18.72 6.59 14.31
C MET A 25 -18.39 5.81 13.03
N ALA A 26 -19.34 5.68 12.11
CA ALA A 26 -19.14 5.01 10.83
C ALA A 26 -18.08 5.71 9.98
N LEU A 27 -18.07 7.05 9.91
CA LEU A 27 -17.04 7.82 9.22
C LEU A 27 -15.65 7.62 9.84
N CYS A 28 -15.55 7.57 11.16
CA CYS A 28 -14.29 7.30 11.85
C CYS A 28 -13.73 5.92 11.45
N ILE A 29 -14.56 4.87 11.55
CA ILE A 29 -14.14 3.51 11.24
C ILE A 29 -13.89 3.33 9.73
N PHE A 30 -14.69 3.99 8.89
CA PHE A 30 -14.45 4.05 7.44
C PHE A 30 -13.06 4.61 7.12
N LEU A 31 -12.72 5.79 7.67
CA LEU A 31 -11.41 6.41 7.46
C LEU A 31 -10.28 5.53 8.03
N PHE A 32 -10.46 5.00 9.24
CA PHE A 32 -9.48 4.10 9.84
C PHE A 32 -9.21 2.88 8.95
N CYS A 33 -10.26 2.16 8.53
CA CYS A 33 -10.13 0.98 7.69
C CYS A 33 -9.51 1.32 6.33
N THR A 34 -9.90 2.44 5.72
CA THR A 34 -9.36 2.87 4.43
C THR A 34 -7.87 3.20 4.54
N LEU A 35 -7.46 4.00 5.53
CA LEU A 35 -6.05 4.35 5.74
C LEU A 35 -5.20 3.12 6.06
N GLN A 36 -5.68 2.23 6.92
CA GLN A 36 -4.96 0.99 7.27
C GLN A 36 -4.87 0.02 6.08
N SER A 37 -5.86 -0.01 5.20
CA SER A 37 -5.80 -0.84 3.98
C SER A 37 -4.77 -0.31 2.99
N VAL A 38 -4.66 1.02 2.83
CA VAL A 38 -3.60 1.63 2.01
C VAL A 38 -2.22 1.30 2.59
N LEU A 39 -2.04 1.44 3.91
CA LEU A 39 -0.78 1.07 4.57
C LEU A 39 -0.46 -0.43 4.44
N ALA A 40 -1.47 -1.29 4.57
CA ALA A 40 -1.31 -2.73 4.39
C ALA A 40 -0.91 -3.09 2.96
N GLN A 41 -1.39 -2.35 1.96
CA GLN A 41 -1.00 -2.53 0.56
C GLN A 41 0.46 -2.08 0.33
N ILE A 42 0.87 -0.93 0.87
CA ILE A 42 2.25 -0.47 0.79
C ILE A 42 3.20 -1.47 1.46
N ASN A 43 2.85 -2.00 2.63
CA ASN A 43 3.66 -3.00 3.33
C ASN A 43 3.72 -4.33 2.56
N SER A 44 2.67 -4.73 1.85
CA SER A 44 2.70 -5.96 1.05
C SER A 44 3.70 -5.92 -0.10
N LEU A 45 4.02 -4.73 -0.63
CA LEU A 45 5.09 -4.58 -1.62
C LEU A 45 6.48 -4.94 -1.06
N LEU A 46 6.66 -4.83 0.27
CA LEU A 46 7.91 -5.22 0.95
C LEU A 46 7.98 -6.71 1.27
N GLU A 47 6.84 -7.41 1.31
CA GLU A 47 6.78 -8.84 1.60
C GLU A 47 7.30 -9.72 0.45
N GLY A 48 7.20 -9.23 -0.80
CA GLY A 48 7.69 -9.91 -1.99
C GLY A 48 9.20 -9.89 -2.16
N THR A 49 9.94 -9.26 -1.24
CA THR A 49 11.40 -9.15 -1.31
C THR A 49 12.11 -10.32 -0.63
N SER A 50 13.25 -10.76 -1.19
CA SER A 50 14.04 -11.84 -0.60
C SER A 50 15.15 -11.30 0.31
N ALA A 51 15.33 -11.94 1.47
CA ALA A 51 16.44 -11.63 2.37
C ALA A 51 17.83 -12.02 1.79
N LYS A 52 17.86 -12.85 0.74
CA LYS A 52 19.10 -13.28 0.05
C LYS A 52 19.51 -12.35 -1.09
N ARG A 53 18.72 -11.33 -1.40
CA ARG A 53 19.02 -10.40 -2.48
C ARG A 53 19.44 -9.04 -1.92
N LEU A 54 20.57 -8.55 -2.44
CA LEU A 54 21.06 -7.20 -2.19
C LEU A 54 20.94 -6.38 -3.47
N VAL A 55 20.82 -5.07 -3.31
CA VAL A 55 20.82 -4.08 -4.38
C VAL A 55 22.00 -3.15 -4.14
N THR A 56 22.96 -3.17 -5.06
CA THR A 56 24.11 -2.24 -5.08
C THR A 56 23.82 -1.16 -6.10
N ARG A 57 23.71 0.07 -5.66
CA ARG A 57 23.45 1.26 -6.48
C ARG A 57 24.49 2.35 -6.25
N HIS A 58 24.47 3.38 -7.07
CA HIS A 58 25.28 4.56 -6.83
C HIS A 58 24.85 5.23 -5.50
N ALA A 59 25.84 5.60 -4.67
CA ALA A 59 25.61 6.13 -3.32
C ALA A 59 24.73 7.39 -3.32
N VAL A 60 24.89 8.27 -4.34
CA VAL A 60 24.19 9.56 -4.42
C VAL A 60 22.78 9.41 -4.99
N SER A 61 22.59 8.69 -6.10
CA SER A 61 21.30 8.59 -6.78
C SER A 61 21.18 7.34 -7.62
N ILE A 62 19.96 6.78 -7.71
CA ILE A 62 19.63 5.63 -8.57
C ILE A 62 19.69 5.94 -10.07
N VAL A 63 19.72 7.23 -10.45
CA VAL A 63 19.80 7.66 -11.85
C VAL A 63 21.24 7.65 -12.35
N PHE A 64 22.22 7.70 -11.44
CA PHE A 64 23.62 7.63 -11.80
C PHE A 64 24.05 6.19 -12.04
N ASN A 65 24.63 5.94 -13.20
CA ASN A 65 25.08 4.62 -13.58
C ASN A 65 26.42 4.25 -12.93
N LEU A 66 26.55 3.00 -12.56
CA LEU A 66 27.78 2.38 -12.09
C LEU A 66 28.61 1.85 -13.28
N PRO A 67 29.95 1.87 -13.22
CA PRO A 67 30.81 1.26 -14.22
C PRO A 67 30.51 -0.23 -14.41
N LEU A 68 30.53 -0.71 -15.67
CA LEU A 68 30.24 -2.13 -15.97
C LEU A 68 31.28 -3.09 -15.34
N ALA A 69 32.50 -2.62 -15.10
CA ALA A 69 33.53 -3.41 -14.44
C ALA A 69 33.25 -3.75 -12.96
N TYR A 70 32.29 -3.05 -12.34
CA TYR A 70 31.93 -3.33 -10.94
C TYR A 70 31.27 -4.69 -10.77
N GLY A 71 30.53 -5.16 -11.78
CA GLY A 71 29.87 -6.46 -11.70
C GLY A 71 30.84 -7.63 -11.43
N SER A 72 31.99 -7.67 -12.11
CA SER A 72 33.00 -8.71 -11.88
C SER A 72 33.68 -8.59 -10.51
N ARG A 73 33.91 -7.36 -10.04
CA ARG A 73 34.48 -7.12 -8.70
C ARG A 73 33.49 -7.51 -7.60
N ILE A 74 32.21 -7.22 -7.74
CA ILE A 74 31.15 -7.65 -6.80
C ILE A 74 31.05 -9.19 -6.78
N GLN A 75 31.12 -9.82 -7.96
CA GLN A 75 31.07 -11.28 -8.09
C GLN A 75 32.22 -11.98 -7.37
N SER A 76 33.38 -11.32 -7.20
CA SER A 76 34.54 -11.88 -6.50
C SER A 76 34.45 -11.81 -4.98
N VAL A 77 33.47 -11.12 -4.43
CA VAL A 77 33.27 -11.05 -2.96
C VAL A 77 32.85 -12.42 -2.41
N PRO A 78 33.51 -12.93 -1.38
CA PRO A 78 33.14 -14.21 -0.77
C PRO A 78 31.69 -14.22 -0.31
N GLY A 79 30.93 -15.29 -0.67
CA GLY A 79 29.52 -15.43 -0.33
C GLY A 79 28.55 -14.79 -1.32
N VAL A 80 29.03 -14.13 -2.36
CA VAL A 80 28.23 -13.71 -3.52
C VAL A 80 28.06 -14.88 -4.48
N LYS A 81 26.83 -15.27 -4.77
CA LYS A 81 26.49 -16.36 -5.69
C LYS A 81 26.33 -15.89 -7.14
N ARG A 82 25.56 -14.83 -7.30
CA ARG A 82 25.21 -14.29 -8.63
C ARG A 82 25.16 -12.77 -8.56
N VAL A 83 25.49 -12.15 -9.69
CA VAL A 83 25.37 -10.70 -9.90
C VAL A 83 24.66 -10.48 -11.23
N ALA A 84 23.66 -9.62 -11.26
CA ALA A 84 22.96 -9.21 -12.47
C ALA A 84 22.96 -7.69 -12.61
N LYS A 85 23.29 -7.21 -13.81
CA LYS A 85 23.11 -5.80 -14.17
C LYS A 85 21.62 -5.50 -14.33
N VAL A 86 21.19 -4.41 -13.72
CA VAL A 86 19.82 -3.92 -13.82
C VAL A 86 19.83 -2.42 -14.07
N ALA A 87 18.89 -1.94 -14.88
CA ALA A 87 18.64 -0.52 -15.06
C ALA A 87 17.14 -0.27 -15.04
N TRP A 88 16.73 0.72 -14.25
CA TRP A 88 15.36 1.21 -14.28
C TRP A 88 15.18 2.08 -15.54
N PHE A 89 14.43 1.56 -16.51
CA PHE A 89 14.33 2.18 -17.83
C PHE A 89 13.44 3.43 -17.84
N GLY A 90 12.40 3.48 -17.00
CA GLY A 90 11.48 4.62 -16.95
C GLY A 90 10.79 4.85 -18.30
N GLY A 91 10.36 3.78 -18.95
CA GLY A 91 9.64 3.85 -20.21
C GLY A 91 8.14 4.05 -20.02
N ALA A 92 7.55 4.87 -20.89
CA ALA A 92 6.11 5.07 -20.99
C ALA A 92 5.63 4.85 -22.42
N LEU A 93 4.37 4.46 -22.60
CA LEU A 93 3.77 4.39 -23.92
C LEU A 93 3.64 5.80 -24.50
N PRO A 94 3.99 6.01 -25.79
CA PRO A 94 3.82 7.31 -26.42
C PRO A 94 2.35 7.71 -26.44
N ALA A 95 2.09 8.99 -26.17
CA ALA A 95 0.72 9.53 -26.19
C ALA A 95 0.11 9.36 -27.57
N LYS A 96 -1.15 8.91 -27.65
CA LYS A 96 -1.89 8.83 -28.91
C LYS A 96 -2.00 10.23 -29.51
N LYS A 97 -1.71 10.38 -30.80
CA LYS A 97 -1.69 11.65 -31.55
C LYS A 97 -3.01 12.43 -31.60
N GLU A 98 -4.10 11.93 -31.04
CA GLU A 98 -5.44 12.52 -31.17
C GLU A 98 -5.76 13.62 -30.14
N GLU A 99 -4.91 13.89 -29.14
CA GLU A 99 -5.16 14.94 -28.13
C GLU A 99 -4.28 16.19 -28.22
N LYS A 100 -3.59 16.42 -29.34
CA LYS A 100 -2.90 17.69 -29.59
C LYS A 100 -3.86 18.77 -30.08
N LYS A 101 -4.72 19.29 -29.21
CA LYS A 101 -5.31 20.62 -29.32
C LYS A 101 -4.82 21.49 -28.17
N SER A 102 -3.64 22.05 -28.33
CA SER A 102 -3.15 23.37 -27.88
C SER A 102 -1.63 23.36 -27.87
N GLU A 103 -1.07 24.26 -28.64
CA GLU A 103 0.36 24.59 -28.66
C GLU A 103 0.76 25.31 -27.37
N GLN A 104 0.83 24.57 -26.28
CA GLN A 104 1.62 24.96 -25.13
C GLN A 104 2.32 23.69 -24.65
N GLU A 105 3.66 23.68 -24.79
CA GLU A 105 4.56 22.66 -24.29
C GLU A 105 4.36 22.45 -22.77
N SER A 106 3.34 21.74 -22.40
CA SER A 106 3.29 21.12 -21.09
C SER A 106 3.88 19.70 -21.22
N THR A 107 5.13 19.55 -20.82
CA THR A 107 5.82 18.28 -20.57
C THR A 107 5.17 17.53 -19.39
N THR A 108 3.86 17.41 -19.40
CA THR A 108 3.15 16.52 -18.47
C THR A 108 3.21 15.13 -19.08
N THR A 109 4.20 14.35 -18.63
CA THR A 109 4.22 12.91 -18.86
C THR A 109 2.91 12.34 -18.33
N ASP A 110 2.09 11.80 -19.21
CA ASP A 110 0.84 11.14 -18.81
C ASP A 110 1.20 9.83 -18.08
N PHE A 111 1.20 9.89 -16.77
CA PHE A 111 1.51 8.73 -15.92
C PHE A 111 0.43 7.64 -15.98
N SER A 112 -0.72 7.87 -16.61
CA SER A 112 -1.75 6.84 -16.79
C SER A 112 -1.26 5.65 -17.62
N ASN A 113 -0.29 5.88 -18.52
CA ASN A 113 0.32 4.88 -19.39
C ASN A 113 1.68 4.39 -18.88
N PHE A 114 2.07 4.80 -17.68
CA PHE A 114 3.30 4.35 -17.04
C PHE A 114 3.11 3.00 -16.35
N PHE A 115 4.15 2.18 -16.40
CA PHE A 115 4.32 0.95 -15.62
C PHE A 115 5.80 0.68 -15.36
N PRO A 116 6.14 0.00 -14.25
CA PRO A 116 7.52 -0.35 -13.95
C PRO A 116 8.14 -1.19 -15.05
N ASN A 117 9.34 -0.82 -15.50
CA ASN A 117 10.08 -1.53 -16.53
C ASN A 117 11.57 -1.54 -16.22
N LEU A 118 12.18 -2.73 -16.27
CA LEU A 118 13.56 -3.00 -15.91
C LEU A 118 14.29 -3.62 -17.09
N ALA A 119 15.43 -3.04 -17.44
CA ALA A 119 16.43 -3.68 -18.28
C ALA A 119 17.30 -4.56 -17.40
N VAL A 120 17.40 -5.86 -17.66
CA VAL A 120 18.13 -6.81 -16.82
C VAL A 120 19.10 -7.66 -17.63
N GLU A 121 20.13 -8.19 -16.99
CA GLU A 121 20.92 -9.29 -17.52
C GLU A 121 20.11 -10.59 -17.34
N PRO A 122 19.59 -11.20 -18.45
CA PRO A 122 18.48 -12.16 -18.35
C PRO A 122 18.79 -13.40 -17.52
N GLU A 123 19.88 -14.10 -17.82
CA GLU A 123 20.18 -15.40 -17.20
C GLU A 123 20.39 -15.30 -15.67
N PRO A 124 21.31 -14.46 -15.16
CA PRO A 124 21.50 -14.34 -13.72
C PRO A 124 20.26 -13.77 -13.00
N PHE A 125 19.54 -12.83 -13.64
CA PHE A 125 18.35 -12.23 -13.06
C PHE A 125 17.22 -13.27 -12.87
N LEU A 126 16.86 -14.00 -13.92
CA LEU A 126 15.80 -15.00 -13.82
C LEU A 126 16.14 -16.12 -12.82
N ALA A 127 17.43 -16.47 -12.69
CA ALA A 127 17.85 -17.45 -11.71
C ALA A 127 17.76 -16.95 -10.25
N MET A 128 17.78 -15.62 -10.01
CA MET A 128 17.57 -15.00 -8.70
C MET A 128 16.08 -14.86 -8.34
N TYR A 129 15.18 -14.89 -9.33
CA TYR A 129 13.75 -14.66 -9.17
C TYR A 129 12.89 -15.88 -9.52
N PRO A 130 13.00 -16.99 -8.75
CA PRO A 130 12.20 -18.19 -8.97
C PRO A 130 10.70 -17.98 -8.77
N GLU A 131 10.31 -16.85 -8.19
CA GLU A 131 8.92 -16.41 -8.04
C GLU A 131 8.26 -15.99 -9.36
N TYR A 132 9.02 -15.68 -10.40
CA TYR A 132 8.51 -15.41 -11.75
C TYR A 132 8.30 -16.73 -12.49
N LEU A 133 7.10 -17.25 -12.40
CA LEU A 133 6.73 -18.50 -13.05
C LEU A 133 6.53 -18.26 -14.54
N LEU A 134 7.45 -18.79 -15.34
CA LEU A 134 7.46 -18.65 -16.78
C LEU A 134 7.59 -20.03 -17.45
N PRO A 135 6.80 -20.32 -18.51
CA PRO A 135 6.98 -21.53 -19.31
C PRO A 135 8.39 -21.60 -19.92
N PRO A 136 9.03 -22.79 -19.98
CA PRO A 136 10.39 -22.93 -20.48
C PRO A 136 10.60 -22.46 -21.92
N ASP A 137 9.61 -22.66 -22.80
CA ASP A 137 9.59 -22.20 -24.18
C ASP A 137 9.64 -20.66 -24.28
N GLN A 138 8.87 -19.96 -23.43
CA GLN A 138 8.87 -18.49 -23.36
C GLN A 138 10.18 -17.96 -22.77
N THR A 139 10.76 -18.66 -21.80
CA THR A 139 12.07 -18.32 -21.25
C THR A 139 13.12 -18.37 -22.34
N GLN A 140 13.16 -19.45 -23.14
CA GLN A 140 14.12 -19.60 -24.23
C GLN A 140 13.90 -18.56 -25.33
N ALA A 141 12.64 -18.28 -25.70
CA ALA A 141 12.30 -17.24 -26.67
C ALA A 141 12.77 -15.84 -26.24
N PHE A 142 12.66 -15.53 -24.94
CA PHE A 142 13.17 -14.28 -24.37
C PHE A 142 14.70 -14.17 -24.41
N LEU A 143 15.41 -15.25 -24.09
CA LEU A 143 16.87 -15.27 -24.09
C LEU A 143 17.47 -15.10 -25.50
N GLN A 144 16.75 -15.54 -26.54
CA GLN A 144 17.20 -15.50 -27.93
C GLN A 144 16.94 -14.18 -28.66
N ASP A 145 15.96 -13.36 -28.20
CA ASP A 145 15.59 -12.13 -28.88
C ASP A 145 15.93 -10.90 -28.02
N LEU A 146 16.85 -10.05 -28.53
CA LEU A 146 17.24 -8.82 -27.85
C LEU A 146 16.11 -7.81 -27.64
N ARG A 147 15.11 -7.77 -28.56
CA ARG A 147 13.90 -6.92 -28.46
C ARG A 147 12.81 -7.58 -27.63
N GLY A 148 13.04 -8.84 -27.24
CA GLY A 148 12.10 -9.59 -26.42
C GLY A 148 11.93 -8.94 -25.05
N CYS A 149 10.68 -8.98 -24.54
CA CYS A 149 10.37 -8.63 -23.18
C CYS A 149 9.47 -9.69 -22.53
N LEU A 150 9.58 -9.77 -21.22
CA LEU A 150 8.66 -10.48 -20.35
C LEU A 150 7.75 -9.48 -19.68
N ILE A 151 6.47 -9.75 -19.64
CA ILE A 151 5.49 -8.93 -18.93
C ILE A 151 4.77 -9.78 -17.88
N GLY A 152 4.47 -9.18 -16.73
CA GLY A 152 3.70 -9.89 -15.72
C GLY A 152 2.20 -9.95 -16.07
N ARG A 153 1.50 -10.92 -15.49
CA ARG A 153 0.08 -11.19 -15.75
C ARG A 153 -0.83 -9.98 -15.58
N LYS A 154 -0.59 -9.17 -14.53
CA LYS A 154 -1.38 -7.94 -14.29
C LYS A 154 -1.20 -6.93 -15.41
N LEU A 155 0.05 -6.76 -15.89
CA LEU A 155 0.36 -5.85 -16.99
C LEU A 155 -0.24 -6.34 -18.31
N ALA A 156 -0.13 -7.64 -18.59
CA ALA A 156 -0.75 -8.26 -19.76
C ALA A 156 -2.27 -8.04 -19.79
N ASN A 157 -2.94 -8.23 -18.66
CA ASN A 157 -4.39 -8.01 -18.54
C ASN A 157 -4.78 -6.53 -18.68
N ARG A 158 -3.97 -5.61 -18.14
CA ARG A 158 -4.22 -4.16 -18.19
C ARG A 158 -4.23 -3.62 -19.61
N PHE A 159 -3.28 -4.04 -20.42
CA PHE A 159 -3.14 -3.59 -21.81
C PHE A 159 -3.68 -4.58 -22.84
N ALA A 160 -4.26 -5.70 -22.39
CA ALA A 160 -4.73 -6.81 -23.23
C ALA A 160 -3.63 -7.40 -24.14
N TRP A 161 -2.37 -7.32 -23.71
CA TRP A 161 -1.24 -7.84 -24.48
C TRP A 161 -1.12 -9.36 -24.41
N LYS A 162 -0.71 -9.93 -25.53
CA LYS A 162 -0.48 -11.37 -25.71
C LYS A 162 0.98 -11.63 -26.12
N VAL A 163 1.42 -12.86 -25.99
CA VAL A 163 2.73 -13.31 -26.52
C VAL A 163 2.72 -13.11 -28.03
N GLY A 164 3.75 -12.43 -28.55
CA GLY A 164 3.90 -12.05 -29.95
C GLY A 164 3.54 -10.59 -30.26
N ASP A 165 2.82 -9.91 -29.39
CA ASP A 165 2.46 -8.50 -29.60
C ASP A 165 3.69 -7.60 -29.55
N THR A 166 3.65 -6.54 -30.37
CA THR A 166 4.71 -5.54 -30.44
C THR A 166 4.18 -4.19 -29.96
N PHE A 167 4.98 -3.50 -29.15
CA PHE A 167 4.66 -2.16 -28.68
C PHE A 167 5.91 -1.30 -28.54
N PHE A 168 5.72 0.00 -28.35
CA PHE A 168 6.80 0.99 -28.32
C PHE A 168 6.81 1.72 -26.98
N LEU A 169 8.02 1.98 -26.43
CA LEU A 169 8.22 2.78 -25.24
C LEU A 169 9.23 3.90 -25.48
N GLU A 170 8.99 5.03 -24.86
CA GLU A 170 9.96 6.13 -24.74
C GLU A 170 10.40 6.29 -23.29
N SER A 171 11.72 6.34 -23.05
CA SER A 171 12.23 6.60 -21.71
C SER A 171 12.22 8.08 -21.40
N PHE A 172 11.71 8.45 -20.20
CA PHE A 172 11.85 9.79 -19.68
C PHE A 172 13.19 10.03 -18.97
N ILE A 173 13.99 8.98 -18.72
CA ILE A 173 15.32 9.07 -18.11
C ILE A 173 16.34 9.47 -19.18
N PRO A 174 17.00 10.63 -19.08
CA PRO A 174 17.84 11.17 -20.15
C PRO A 174 18.93 10.23 -20.69
N PRO A 175 19.68 9.46 -19.86
CA PRO A 175 20.70 8.53 -20.35
C PRO A 175 20.16 7.43 -21.27
N TYR A 176 18.88 7.08 -21.15
CA TYR A 176 18.24 5.99 -21.87
C TYR A 176 17.40 6.44 -23.07
N ARG A 177 17.49 7.71 -23.45
CA ARG A 177 16.82 8.21 -24.66
C ARG A 177 17.54 7.73 -25.91
N LYS A 178 16.79 7.14 -26.83
CA LYS A 178 17.26 6.78 -28.16
C LYS A 178 17.15 7.97 -29.10
N ARG A 179 18.11 8.17 -30.01
CA ARG A 179 18.08 9.27 -31.00
C ARG A 179 17.09 9.01 -32.13
N ASP A 180 16.87 7.74 -32.48
CA ASP A 180 16.12 7.32 -33.67
C ASP A 180 14.70 6.85 -33.35
N GLY A 181 14.04 7.50 -32.38
CA GLY A 181 12.63 7.22 -32.03
C GLY A 181 12.47 6.26 -30.84
N PRO A 182 11.26 5.74 -30.62
CA PRO A 182 10.95 4.88 -29.47
C PRO A 182 11.66 3.52 -29.53
N PHE A 183 11.74 2.86 -28.38
CA PHE A 183 12.18 1.47 -28.30
C PHE A 183 11.04 0.53 -28.70
N GLU A 184 11.33 -0.40 -29.58
CA GLU A 184 10.41 -1.44 -30.01
C GLU A 184 10.59 -2.69 -29.14
N PHE A 185 9.51 -3.24 -28.61
CA PHE A 185 9.52 -4.44 -27.79
C PHE A 185 8.52 -5.48 -28.32
N VAL A 186 8.91 -6.75 -28.24
CA VAL A 186 8.06 -7.89 -28.60
C VAL A 186 7.83 -8.73 -27.33
N VAL A 187 6.58 -8.98 -26.99
CA VAL A 187 6.21 -9.83 -25.84
C VAL A 187 6.61 -11.27 -26.13
N LYS A 188 7.64 -11.79 -25.47
CA LYS A 188 8.10 -13.18 -25.62
C LYS A 188 7.57 -14.10 -24.53
N GLY A 189 7.12 -13.53 -23.43
CA GLY A 189 6.51 -14.34 -22.37
C GLY A 189 5.70 -13.51 -21.39
N ILE A 190 4.76 -14.19 -20.74
CA ILE A 190 3.93 -13.64 -19.68
C ILE A 190 4.19 -14.45 -18.43
N PHE A 191 4.88 -13.84 -17.45
CA PHE A 191 5.13 -14.51 -16.17
C PHE A 191 3.97 -14.31 -15.21
N ASP A 192 3.79 -15.32 -14.38
CA ASP A 192 2.84 -15.30 -13.27
C ASP A 192 3.57 -15.51 -11.94
N THR A 193 2.87 -15.51 -10.84
CA THR A 193 3.43 -15.83 -9.54
C THR A 193 2.44 -16.69 -8.75
N ASP A 194 2.95 -17.53 -7.87
CA ASP A 194 2.12 -18.22 -6.90
C ASP A 194 1.82 -17.28 -5.71
N PRO A 195 0.59 -16.78 -5.58
CA PRO A 195 0.25 -15.81 -4.54
C PRO A 195 0.30 -16.40 -3.12
N VAL A 196 0.26 -17.72 -2.99
CA VAL A 196 0.34 -18.40 -1.69
C VAL A 196 1.79 -18.52 -1.23
N LYS A 197 2.68 -18.91 -2.17
CA LYS A 197 4.09 -19.14 -1.90
C LYS A 197 4.92 -17.86 -1.91
N TYR A 198 4.56 -16.91 -2.78
CA TYR A 198 5.31 -15.68 -3.03
C TYR A 198 4.40 -14.46 -2.88
N SER A 199 3.83 -14.32 -1.69
CA SER A 199 2.99 -13.17 -1.34
C SER A 199 3.75 -11.85 -1.55
N GLY A 200 3.09 -10.86 -2.14
CA GLY A 200 3.68 -9.54 -2.37
C GLY A 200 4.50 -9.38 -3.65
N THR A 201 4.72 -10.44 -4.44
CA THR A 201 5.38 -10.31 -5.75
C THR A 201 4.48 -9.59 -6.73
N ASP A 202 4.93 -8.43 -7.23
CA ASP A 202 4.15 -7.66 -8.20
C ASP A 202 4.35 -8.16 -9.63
N THR A 203 3.24 -8.49 -10.30
CA THR A 203 3.21 -8.85 -11.72
C THR A 203 2.79 -7.68 -12.63
N ASN A 204 2.80 -6.44 -12.12
CA ASN A 204 2.63 -5.22 -12.92
C ASN A 204 4.00 -4.68 -13.38
N LEU A 205 4.87 -5.53 -13.85
CA LEU A 205 6.26 -5.27 -14.19
C LEU A 205 6.56 -5.78 -15.59
N MET A 206 7.38 -5.04 -16.34
CA MET A 206 8.02 -5.47 -17.57
C MET A 206 9.52 -5.66 -17.36
N ILE A 207 10.07 -6.73 -17.91
CA ILE A 207 11.50 -7.06 -17.88
C ILE A 207 11.97 -7.23 -19.31
N PHE A 208 13.11 -6.63 -19.67
CA PHE A 208 13.72 -6.79 -20.99
C PHE A 208 15.24 -6.86 -20.91
N ASN A 209 15.88 -7.22 -22.02
CA ASN A 209 17.30 -7.48 -22.05
C ASN A 209 18.14 -6.18 -21.92
N TYR A 210 19.02 -6.10 -20.92
CA TYR A 210 19.94 -4.97 -20.71
C TYR A 210 20.83 -4.72 -21.93
N LYS A 211 21.23 -5.78 -22.65
CA LYS A 211 22.04 -5.64 -23.87
C LYS A 211 21.31 -4.83 -24.95
N TYR A 212 19.99 -4.98 -25.08
CA TYR A 212 19.21 -4.16 -26.00
C TYR A 212 19.30 -2.67 -25.66
N LEU A 213 19.12 -2.32 -24.38
CA LEU A 213 19.26 -0.95 -23.92
C LEU A 213 20.67 -0.40 -24.18
N TYR A 214 21.68 -1.19 -23.84
CA TYR A 214 23.09 -0.83 -24.01
C TYR A 214 23.46 -0.55 -25.48
N GLU A 215 23.05 -1.44 -26.40
CA GLU A 215 23.30 -1.27 -27.85
C GLU A 215 22.51 -0.06 -28.40
N ALA A 216 21.24 0.07 -28.07
CA ALA A 216 20.37 1.13 -28.58
C ALA A 216 20.78 2.53 -28.10
N THR A 217 21.46 2.65 -26.96
CA THR A 217 22.03 3.91 -26.45
C THR A 217 23.47 4.19 -26.93
N GLY A 218 23.99 3.39 -27.87
CA GLY A 218 25.33 3.54 -28.44
C GLY A 218 26.45 3.11 -27.50
N ARG A 219 26.20 2.15 -26.60
CA ARG A 219 27.16 1.56 -25.65
C ARG A 219 27.76 2.56 -24.67
N ARG A 220 27.02 3.62 -24.33
CA ARG A 220 27.52 4.74 -23.51
C ARG A 220 27.01 4.71 -22.06
N ILE A 221 26.14 3.78 -21.72
CA ILE A 221 25.55 3.67 -20.39
C ILE A 221 26.29 2.64 -19.53
N GLY A 222 26.35 2.87 -18.23
CA GLY A 222 26.76 1.89 -17.24
C GLY A 222 25.56 1.10 -16.71
N ALA A 223 25.78 0.25 -15.70
CA ALA A 223 24.70 -0.41 -14.97
C ALA A 223 23.98 0.61 -14.09
N GLY A 224 22.66 0.65 -14.12
CA GLY A 224 21.89 1.48 -13.20
C GLY A 224 22.09 1.01 -11.75
N MET A 225 22.10 -0.30 -11.56
CA MET A 225 22.35 -0.99 -10.28
C MET A 225 22.77 -2.44 -10.53
N TYR A 226 23.29 -3.09 -9.49
CA TYR A 226 23.59 -4.52 -9.51
C TYR A 226 22.69 -5.22 -8.50
N TYR A 227 21.97 -6.25 -8.95
CA TYR A 227 21.30 -7.17 -8.07
C TYR A 227 22.25 -8.32 -7.74
N VAL A 228 22.37 -8.61 -6.45
CA VAL A 228 23.37 -9.54 -5.91
C VAL A 228 22.68 -10.60 -5.08
N GLU A 229 22.84 -11.87 -5.44
CA GLU A 229 22.39 -12.99 -4.61
C GLU A 229 23.52 -13.44 -3.70
N ILE A 230 23.24 -13.57 -2.40
CA ILE A 230 24.18 -14.03 -1.39
C ILE A 230 23.81 -15.43 -0.88
N ASP A 231 24.79 -16.13 -0.33
CA ASP A 231 24.65 -17.48 0.22
C ASP A 231 23.81 -17.51 1.51
N ASP A 232 24.04 -16.55 2.40
CA ASP A 232 23.51 -16.51 3.75
C ASP A 232 22.83 -15.16 4.02
N PRO A 233 21.50 -15.14 4.22
CA PRO A 233 20.76 -13.90 4.48
C PRO A 233 21.14 -13.22 5.80
N ASP A 234 21.63 -13.98 6.80
CA ASP A 234 22.03 -13.42 8.10
C ASP A 234 23.32 -12.60 7.97
N LYS A 235 24.10 -12.83 6.90
CA LYS A 235 25.31 -12.08 6.58
C LYS A 235 25.07 -10.90 5.63
N ALA A 236 23.83 -10.54 5.34
CA ALA A 236 23.51 -9.47 4.40
C ALA A 236 24.21 -8.14 4.75
N GLY A 237 24.23 -7.75 6.02
CA GLY A 237 24.91 -6.53 6.47
C GLY A 237 26.42 -6.57 6.25
N VAL A 238 27.08 -7.70 6.55
CA VAL A 238 28.52 -7.87 6.32
C VAL A 238 28.83 -7.84 4.83
N ARG A 239 28.06 -8.55 4.01
CA ARG A 239 28.25 -8.57 2.54
C ARG A 239 28.01 -7.22 1.91
N SER A 240 27.02 -6.46 2.40
CA SER A 240 26.81 -5.08 1.93
C SER A 240 28.03 -4.20 2.21
N HIS A 241 28.58 -4.30 3.42
CA HIS A 241 29.80 -3.57 3.80
C HIS A 241 31.01 -4.00 2.96
N ASP A 242 31.23 -5.31 2.78
CA ASP A 242 32.34 -5.85 1.98
C ASP A 242 32.28 -5.35 0.53
N ILE A 243 31.08 -5.29 -0.07
CA ILE A 243 30.88 -4.76 -1.42
C ILE A 243 31.18 -3.26 -1.48
N ASP A 244 30.64 -2.48 -0.54
CA ASP A 244 30.82 -1.02 -0.55
C ASP A 244 32.27 -0.61 -0.29
N ALA A 245 32.98 -1.34 0.55
CA ALA A 245 34.42 -1.13 0.82
C ALA A 245 35.29 -1.26 -0.45
N LEU A 246 34.90 -2.08 -1.44
CA LEU A 246 35.62 -2.18 -2.71
C LEU A 246 35.62 -0.86 -3.51
N PHE A 247 34.63 0.00 -3.26
CA PHE A 247 34.37 1.20 -4.06
C PHE A 247 34.40 2.50 -3.26
N GLU A 248 34.81 2.46 -1.98
CA GLU A 248 34.82 3.61 -1.08
C GLU A 248 35.66 4.79 -1.62
N ASN A 249 36.78 4.48 -2.27
CA ASN A 249 37.69 5.47 -2.85
C ASN A 249 37.57 5.57 -4.40
N SER A 250 36.43 5.22 -4.95
CA SER A 250 36.19 5.30 -6.39
C SER A 250 35.34 6.51 -6.76
N ASP A 251 35.42 6.93 -8.05
CA ASP A 251 34.59 8.03 -8.58
C ASP A 251 33.08 7.74 -8.51
N ALA A 252 32.70 6.47 -8.47
CA ALA A 252 31.31 6.02 -8.37
C ALA A 252 31.13 5.15 -7.12
N GLN A 253 31.09 5.79 -5.96
CA GLN A 253 30.85 5.09 -4.70
C GLN A 253 29.52 4.36 -4.71
N THR A 254 29.50 3.18 -4.10
CA THR A 254 28.31 2.33 -4.02
C THR A 254 27.63 2.44 -2.67
N ARG A 255 26.33 2.14 -2.67
CA ARG A 255 25.53 1.84 -1.50
C ARG A 255 24.80 0.52 -1.74
N THR A 256 25.16 -0.46 -0.93
CA THR A 256 24.60 -1.79 -0.99
C THR A 256 23.66 -2.00 0.20
N GLU A 257 22.46 -2.42 -0.09
CA GLU A 257 21.41 -2.64 0.92
C GLU A 257 20.56 -3.87 0.52
N THR A 258 19.84 -4.46 1.47
CA THR A 258 18.93 -5.56 1.13
C THR A 258 17.84 -5.06 0.18
N GLU A 259 17.29 -5.95 -0.66
CA GLU A 259 16.19 -5.63 -1.56
C GLU A 259 15.01 -5.01 -0.80
N LYS A 260 14.74 -5.52 0.42
CA LYS A 260 13.72 -4.96 1.32
C LYS A 260 14.02 -3.53 1.77
N ALA A 261 15.27 -3.25 2.16
CA ALA A 261 15.68 -1.91 2.58
C ALA A 261 15.63 -0.93 1.40
N PHE A 262 16.06 -1.36 0.22
CA PHE A 262 15.97 -0.58 -1.02
C PHE A 262 14.52 -0.23 -1.37
N ALA A 263 13.62 -1.22 -1.37
CA ALA A 263 12.19 -0.99 -1.62
C ALA A 263 11.56 -0.07 -0.57
N ALA A 264 11.90 -0.25 0.71
CA ALA A 264 11.45 0.62 1.80
C ALA A 264 11.98 2.05 1.63
N GLY A 265 13.23 2.22 1.21
CA GLY A 265 13.84 3.52 0.90
C GLY A 265 13.13 4.22 -0.26
N PHE A 266 12.75 3.48 -1.29
CA PHE A 266 12.00 4.02 -2.43
C PHE A 266 10.60 4.51 -2.02
N ILE A 267 9.92 3.73 -1.18
CA ILE A 267 8.61 4.14 -0.61
C ILE A 267 8.80 5.38 0.29
N ALA A 268 9.86 5.44 1.08
CA ALA A 268 10.16 6.57 1.96
C ALA A 268 10.51 7.88 1.20
N MET A 269 10.96 7.79 -0.06
CA MET A 269 11.14 8.98 -0.92
C MET A 269 9.82 9.71 -1.20
N ALA A 270 8.69 9.01 -1.19
CA ALA A 270 7.36 9.61 -1.28
C ALA A 270 6.95 10.38 -0.01
N GLY A 271 7.87 10.54 0.95
CA GLY A 271 7.65 11.12 2.27
C GLY A 271 7.31 10.06 3.31
N ASN A 272 7.28 10.47 4.59
CA ASN A 272 6.90 9.56 5.67
C ASN A 272 5.37 9.37 5.70
N LEU A 273 4.85 8.84 4.58
CA LEU A 273 3.42 8.67 4.32
C LEU A 273 2.75 7.83 5.43
N ALA A 274 3.45 6.81 5.92
CA ALA A 274 2.94 5.97 7.00
C ALA A 274 2.73 6.77 8.30
N LEU A 275 3.69 7.63 8.68
CA LEU A 275 3.56 8.50 9.84
C LEU A 275 2.40 9.48 9.67
N LEU A 276 2.29 10.10 8.50
CA LEU A 276 1.25 11.06 8.18
C LEU A 276 -0.14 10.39 8.21
N LEU A 277 -0.32 9.24 7.56
CA LEU A 277 -1.59 8.51 7.55
C LEU A 277 -1.99 8.02 8.95
N ASN A 278 -1.04 7.49 9.74
CA ASN A 278 -1.30 7.10 11.13
C ASN A 278 -1.63 8.33 12.00
N GLY A 279 -0.92 9.45 11.83
CA GLY A 279 -1.20 10.69 12.53
C GLY A 279 -2.62 11.21 12.28
N ILE A 280 -3.05 11.22 11.01
CA ILE A 280 -4.43 11.58 10.63
C ILE A 280 -5.42 10.60 11.26
N GLY A 281 -5.16 9.31 11.20
CA GLY A 281 -6.02 8.28 11.78
C GLY A 281 -6.22 8.46 13.29
N ILE A 282 -5.14 8.74 14.02
CA ILE A 282 -5.18 9.01 15.48
C ILE A 282 -5.96 10.31 15.76
N ALA A 283 -5.70 11.39 15.03
CA ALA A 283 -6.37 12.67 15.23
C ALA A 283 -7.88 12.58 15.00
N VAL A 284 -8.30 11.90 13.93
CA VAL A 284 -9.72 11.65 13.62
C VAL A 284 -10.36 10.79 14.70
N THR A 285 -9.70 9.69 15.10
CA THR A 285 -10.18 8.77 16.15
C THR A 285 -10.39 9.53 17.48
N PHE A 286 -9.45 10.38 17.86
CA PHE A 286 -9.55 11.20 19.07
C PHE A 286 -10.68 12.23 18.99
N THR A 287 -10.81 12.92 17.85
CA THR A 287 -11.88 13.89 17.63
C THR A 287 -13.25 13.23 17.74
N ILE A 288 -13.45 12.07 17.12
CA ILE A 288 -14.73 11.36 17.18
C ILE A 288 -15.01 10.81 18.58
N LEU A 289 -13.98 10.36 19.32
CA LEU A 289 -14.14 10.00 20.73
C LEU A 289 -14.73 11.15 21.54
N LEU A 290 -14.22 12.36 21.37
CA LEU A 290 -14.75 13.55 22.06
C LEU A 290 -16.18 13.88 21.63
N VAL A 291 -16.49 13.80 20.35
CA VAL A 291 -17.84 14.05 19.82
C VAL A 291 -18.83 13.05 20.38
N VAL A 292 -18.52 11.75 20.35
CA VAL A 292 -19.40 10.70 20.87
C VAL A 292 -19.58 10.82 22.38
N ALA A 293 -18.50 11.07 23.13
CA ALA A 293 -18.55 11.27 24.57
C ALA A 293 -19.42 12.49 24.96
N ASN A 294 -19.30 13.61 24.24
CA ASN A 294 -20.13 14.79 24.45
C ASN A 294 -21.61 14.50 24.13
N THR A 295 -21.87 13.85 23.00
CA THR A 295 -23.25 13.48 22.59
C THR A 295 -23.88 12.54 23.61
N MET A 296 -23.15 11.55 24.11
CA MET A 296 -23.63 10.65 25.17
C MET A 296 -23.85 11.38 26.50
N SER A 297 -23.00 12.34 26.83
CA SER A 297 -23.16 13.16 28.05
C SER A 297 -24.43 14.01 27.99
N ILE A 298 -24.77 14.58 26.84
CA ILE A 298 -26.01 15.30 26.59
C ILE A 298 -27.19 14.35 26.71
N ALA A 299 -27.12 13.15 26.09
CA ALA A 299 -28.16 12.13 26.17
C ALA A 299 -28.49 11.73 27.61
N VAL A 300 -27.47 11.51 28.44
CA VAL A 300 -27.65 11.17 29.86
C VAL A 300 -28.25 12.34 30.63
N ARG A 301 -27.88 13.59 30.35
CA ARG A 301 -28.45 14.78 31.00
C ARG A 301 -29.93 14.96 30.69
N GLU A 302 -30.35 14.80 29.47
CA GLU A 302 -31.76 14.89 29.05
C GLU A 302 -32.64 13.83 29.70
N ARG A 303 -32.09 12.66 30.03
CA ARG A 303 -32.79 11.53 30.62
C ARG A 303 -32.66 11.45 32.14
N ARG A 304 -32.18 12.51 32.79
CA ARG A 304 -31.99 12.49 34.26
C ARG A 304 -33.25 12.10 35.03
N LYS A 305 -34.43 12.60 34.64
CA LYS A 305 -35.70 12.24 35.28
C LYS A 305 -36.04 10.76 35.11
N GLU A 306 -35.85 10.20 33.91
CA GLU A 306 -36.08 8.77 33.62
C GLU A 306 -35.12 7.88 34.42
N ILE A 307 -33.85 8.28 34.53
CA ILE A 307 -32.84 7.60 35.36
C ILE A 307 -33.24 7.65 36.86
N GLY A 308 -33.76 8.79 37.32
CA GLY A 308 -34.30 8.95 38.67
C GLY A 308 -35.44 7.96 38.96
N VAL A 309 -36.40 7.89 38.06
CA VAL A 309 -37.53 6.95 38.15
C VAL A 309 -37.06 5.47 38.15
N LEU A 310 -36.11 5.11 37.31
CA LEU A 310 -35.53 3.75 37.31
C LEU A 310 -34.92 3.41 38.69
N LYS A 311 -34.19 4.36 39.30
CA LYS A 311 -33.58 4.17 40.61
C LYS A 311 -34.65 4.05 41.73
N THR A 312 -35.77 4.79 41.63
CA THR A 312 -36.89 4.65 42.59
C THR A 312 -37.63 3.32 42.43
N LEU A 313 -37.66 2.75 41.22
CA LEU A 313 -38.21 1.40 40.94
C LEU A 313 -37.28 0.26 41.37
N GLY A 314 -36.14 0.54 42.02
CA GLY A 314 -35.22 -0.45 42.57
C GLY A 314 -34.05 -0.83 41.70
N PHE A 315 -33.81 -0.14 40.56
CA PHE A 315 -32.61 -0.36 39.77
C PHE A 315 -31.37 0.14 40.50
N THR A 316 -30.37 -0.70 40.62
CA THR A 316 -29.09 -0.33 41.23
C THR A 316 -28.33 0.64 40.33
N SER A 317 -27.51 1.52 40.93
CA SER A 317 -26.67 2.46 40.15
C SER A 317 -25.73 1.76 39.14
N ARG A 318 -25.28 0.51 39.44
CA ARG A 318 -24.49 -0.33 38.51
C ARG A 318 -25.27 -0.77 37.28
N GLN A 319 -26.59 -1.11 37.48
CA GLN A 319 -27.45 -1.48 36.35
C GLN A 319 -27.71 -0.29 35.43
N VAL A 320 -27.92 0.92 36.00
CA VAL A 320 -28.08 2.15 35.22
C VAL A 320 -26.80 2.48 34.44
N MET A 321 -25.63 2.38 35.09
CA MET A 321 -24.35 2.54 34.44
C MET A 321 -24.17 1.56 33.26
N GLY A 322 -24.52 0.27 33.51
CA GLY A 322 -24.47 -0.77 32.48
C GLY A 322 -25.37 -0.49 31.27
N LEU A 323 -26.56 0.10 31.48
CA LEU A 323 -27.47 0.48 30.40
C LEU A 323 -26.87 1.59 29.53
N VAL A 324 -26.20 2.59 30.11
CA VAL A 324 -25.56 3.70 29.38
C VAL A 324 -24.39 3.16 28.55
N VAL A 325 -23.55 2.31 29.15
CA VAL A 325 -22.42 1.67 28.41
C VAL A 325 -22.95 0.73 27.31
N ALA A 326 -24.01 -0.01 27.56
CA ALA A 326 -24.63 -0.87 26.54
C ALA A 326 -25.19 -0.06 25.36
N GLU A 327 -25.76 1.13 25.61
CA GLU A 327 -26.24 2.04 24.56
C GLU A 327 -25.06 2.55 23.70
N SER A 328 -23.95 2.97 24.31
CA SER A 328 -22.76 3.42 23.57
C SER A 328 -22.09 2.29 22.77
N LEU A 329 -22.04 1.08 23.33
CA LEU A 329 -21.54 -0.10 22.61
C LEU A 329 -22.43 -0.48 21.43
N LEU A 330 -23.74 -0.34 21.55
CA LEU A 330 -24.68 -0.62 20.46
C LEU A 330 -24.51 0.38 19.30
N ILE A 331 -24.29 1.67 19.62
CA ILE A 331 -23.91 2.68 18.63
C ILE A 331 -22.58 2.32 17.96
N ALA A 332 -21.61 1.84 18.74
CA ALA A 332 -20.31 1.43 18.22
C ALA A 332 -20.39 0.21 17.28
N VAL A 333 -21.23 -0.78 17.62
CA VAL A 333 -21.45 -1.94 16.74
C VAL A 333 -22.11 -1.52 15.43
N LEU A 334 -23.16 -0.68 15.50
CA LEU A 334 -23.85 -0.19 14.29
C LEU A 334 -22.94 0.69 13.44
N GLY A 335 -22.25 1.65 14.06
CA GLY A 335 -21.30 2.54 13.38
C GLY A 335 -20.10 1.78 12.83
N GLY A 336 -19.56 0.83 13.60
CA GLY A 336 -18.45 -0.03 13.17
C GLY A 336 -18.83 -0.88 11.95
N ALA A 337 -19.98 -1.55 11.97
CA ALA A 337 -20.46 -2.35 10.87
C ALA A 337 -20.70 -1.51 9.59
N LEU A 338 -21.31 -0.33 9.73
CA LEU A 338 -21.52 0.59 8.61
C LEU A 338 -20.18 1.15 8.08
N GLY A 339 -19.25 1.49 8.97
CA GLY A 339 -17.92 2.00 8.59
C GLY A 339 -17.09 0.96 7.84
N ILE A 340 -17.07 -0.29 8.30
CA ILE A 340 -16.40 -1.40 7.63
C ILE A 340 -17.06 -1.68 6.27
N GLY A 341 -18.40 -1.75 6.25
CA GLY A 341 -19.15 -2.00 5.02
C GLY A 341 -18.95 -0.91 3.96
N SER A 342 -18.96 0.36 4.37
CA SER A 342 -18.70 1.49 3.45
C SER A 342 -17.26 1.52 2.95
N SER A 343 -16.26 1.16 3.78
CA SER A 343 -14.87 1.02 3.37
C SER A 343 -14.70 -0.11 2.33
N GLN A 344 -15.32 -1.26 2.57
CA GLN A 344 -15.34 -2.36 1.60
C GLN A 344 -16.01 -1.96 0.28
N GLY A 345 -17.15 -1.25 0.37
CA GLY A 345 -17.87 -0.73 -0.79
C GLY A 345 -17.03 0.26 -1.61
N LEU A 346 -16.33 1.20 -0.94
CA LEU A 346 -15.41 2.12 -1.61
C LEU A 346 -14.30 1.36 -2.36
N MET A 347 -13.65 0.41 -1.68
CA MET A 347 -12.57 -0.37 -2.30
C MET A 347 -13.06 -1.19 -3.49
N TRP A 348 -14.25 -1.76 -3.38
CA TRP A 348 -14.88 -2.45 -4.50
C TRP A 348 -15.10 -1.52 -5.69
N VAL A 349 -15.64 -0.31 -5.46
CA VAL A 349 -15.84 0.69 -6.53
C VAL A 349 -14.50 1.10 -7.16
N LEU A 350 -13.49 1.40 -6.34
CA LEU A 350 -12.17 1.82 -6.83
C LEU A 350 -11.48 0.74 -7.69
N THR A 351 -11.63 -0.53 -7.33
CA THR A 351 -10.99 -1.65 -8.03
C THR A 351 -11.78 -2.14 -9.25
N HIS A 352 -13.07 -1.80 -9.40
CA HIS A 352 -13.91 -2.26 -10.50
C HIS A 352 -14.28 -1.16 -11.50
N THR A 353 -14.02 0.12 -11.18
CA THR A 353 -14.31 1.23 -12.12
C THR A 353 -13.18 1.37 -13.13
N PRO A 354 -13.45 1.21 -14.46
CA PRO A 354 -12.44 1.44 -15.49
C PRO A 354 -11.89 2.88 -15.41
N GLY A 355 -10.58 3.04 -15.68
CA GLY A 355 -9.88 4.33 -15.54
C GLY A 355 -9.36 4.60 -14.13
N ILE A 356 -10.15 4.43 -13.08
CA ILE A 356 -9.66 4.54 -11.68
C ILE A 356 -8.75 3.35 -11.37
N LYS A 357 -9.17 2.15 -11.76
CA LYS A 357 -8.35 0.93 -11.62
C LYS A 357 -6.99 1.09 -12.29
N ASP A 358 -6.94 1.66 -13.50
CA ASP A 358 -5.69 1.85 -14.25
C ASP A 358 -4.79 2.90 -13.62
N ALA A 359 -5.37 3.99 -13.10
CA ALA A 359 -4.64 5.00 -12.35
C ALA A 359 -4.07 4.44 -11.02
N LEU A 360 -4.83 3.64 -10.29
CA LEU A 360 -4.35 2.95 -9.08
C LEU A 360 -3.25 1.93 -9.40
N ALA A 361 -3.41 1.22 -10.53
CA ALA A 361 -2.42 0.26 -11.02
C ALA A 361 -1.07 0.93 -11.31
N SER A 362 -1.06 2.14 -11.88
CA SER A 362 0.17 2.90 -12.13
C SER A 362 0.91 3.31 -10.84
N LEU A 363 0.17 3.44 -9.73
CA LEU A 363 0.70 3.74 -8.39
C LEU A 363 1.10 2.49 -7.59
N GLY A 364 0.96 1.29 -8.15
CA GLY A 364 1.22 0.03 -7.43
C GLY A 364 0.10 -0.37 -6.46
N LEU A 365 -1.06 0.29 -6.51
CA LEU A 365 -2.21 0.05 -5.62
C LEU A 365 -3.27 -0.87 -6.28
N ASN A 366 -2.81 -1.94 -6.92
CA ASN A 366 -3.65 -2.82 -7.76
C ASN A 366 -4.70 -3.63 -7.00
N GLU A 367 -4.47 -3.91 -5.72
CA GLU A 367 -5.27 -4.83 -4.91
C GLU A 367 -5.70 -4.17 -3.60
N LEU A 368 -6.36 -3.01 -3.71
CA LEU A 368 -6.98 -2.38 -2.56
C LEU A 368 -8.18 -3.21 -2.09
N ASN A 369 -7.91 -4.15 -1.20
CA ASN A 369 -8.93 -4.96 -0.54
C ASN A 369 -8.85 -4.78 0.98
N LEU A 370 -10.00 -4.75 1.62
CA LEU A 370 -10.06 -4.75 3.07
C LEU A 370 -9.67 -6.13 3.61
N LYS A 371 -8.42 -6.27 4.07
CA LYS A 371 -7.95 -7.52 4.69
C LYS A 371 -8.79 -7.82 5.95
N PRO A 372 -9.14 -9.10 6.22
CA PRO A 372 -9.96 -9.47 7.40
C PRO A 372 -9.38 -8.98 8.72
N LEU A 373 -8.05 -8.96 8.83
CA LEU A 373 -7.35 -8.43 10.00
C LEU A 373 -7.63 -6.93 10.23
N VAL A 374 -7.63 -6.12 9.16
CA VAL A 374 -7.91 -4.67 9.22
C VAL A 374 -9.37 -4.45 9.62
N ALA A 375 -10.30 -5.23 9.08
CA ALA A 375 -11.71 -5.18 9.46
C ALA A 375 -11.91 -5.54 10.95
N ALA A 376 -11.24 -6.59 11.43
CA ALA A 376 -11.27 -6.99 12.84
C ALA A 376 -10.69 -5.90 13.76
N LEU A 377 -9.55 -5.31 13.40
CA LEU A 377 -8.96 -4.20 14.14
C LEU A 377 -9.88 -2.97 14.13
N GLY A 378 -10.49 -2.62 13.01
CA GLY A 378 -11.47 -1.54 12.91
C GLY A 378 -12.67 -1.78 13.82
N PHE A 379 -13.17 -3.01 13.88
CA PHE A 379 -14.27 -3.37 14.80
C PHE A 379 -13.84 -3.27 16.28
N CYS A 380 -12.64 -3.72 16.63
CA CYS A 380 -12.10 -3.55 17.98
C CYS A 380 -11.94 -2.07 18.36
N VAL A 381 -11.47 -1.24 17.45
CA VAL A 381 -11.38 0.23 17.64
C VAL A 381 -12.78 0.82 17.85
N ALA A 382 -13.79 0.41 17.08
CA ALA A 382 -15.16 0.87 17.28
C ALA A 382 -15.69 0.52 18.67
N LEU A 383 -15.50 -0.71 19.12
CA LEU A 383 -15.91 -1.15 20.47
C LEU A 383 -15.18 -0.38 21.56
N PHE A 384 -13.86 -0.17 21.40
CA PHE A 384 -13.07 0.62 22.34
C PHE A 384 -13.57 2.07 22.43
N LEU A 385 -13.85 2.71 21.29
CA LEU A 385 -14.38 4.08 21.23
C LEU A 385 -15.75 4.17 21.88
N GLY A 386 -16.65 3.22 21.59
CA GLY A 386 -17.97 3.16 22.21
C GLY A 386 -17.92 2.98 23.72
N PHE A 387 -17.03 2.11 24.18
CA PHE A 387 -16.81 1.91 25.62
C PHE A 387 -16.23 3.17 26.26
N ALA A 388 -15.14 3.72 25.74
CA ALA A 388 -14.46 4.89 26.28
C ALA A 388 -15.39 6.13 26.31
N ALA A 389 -16.14 6.37 25.22
CA ALA A 389 -17.10 7.45 25.14
C ALA A 389 -18.28 7.29 26.11
N GLY A 390 -18.67 6.04 26.40
CA GLY A 390 -19.77 5.74 27.32
C GLY A 390 -19.40 5.80 28.80
N VAL A 391 -18.12 5.57 29.16
CA VAL A 391 -17.68 5.47 30.57
C VAL A 391 -17.93 6.77 31.35
N VAL A 392 -17.54 7.92 30.79
CA VAL A 392 -17.68 9.21 31.50
C VAL A 392 -19.15 9.54 31.78
N PRO A 393 -20.09 9.52 30.81
CA PRO A 393 -21.51 9.75 31.09
C PRO A 393 -22.12 8.66 32.00
N ALA A 394 -21.67 7.42 31.89
CA ALA A 394 -22.13 6.33 32.74
C ALA A 394 -21.71 6.51 34.20
N LEU A 395 -20.47 6.99 34.46
CA LEU A 395 -20.04 7.34 35.81
C LEU A 395 -20.83 8.53 36.39
N ASN A 396 -21.20 9.51 35.59
CA ASN A 396 -22.04 10.63 35.97
C ASN A 396 -23.45 10.14 36.37
N ALA A 397 -24.02 9.22 35.59
CA ALA A 397 -25.32 8.60 35.93
C ALA A 397 -25.24 7.72 37.20
N TYR A 398 -24.11 7.01 37.40
CA TYR A 398 -23.87 6.23 38.63
C TYR A 398 -23.86 7.10 39.87
N ARG A 399 -23.12 8.23 39.86
CA ARG A 399 -22.91 9.12 41.01
C ARG A 399 -24.12 10.03 41.30
N ALA A 400 -25.05 10.18 40.38
CA ALA A 400 -26.16 11.11 40.51
C ALA A 400 -27.14 10.61 41.60
N ARG A 401 -27.48 11.50 42.57
CA ARG A 401 -28.42 11.23 43.66
C ARG A 401 -29.87 11.33 43.17
N ILE A 402 -30.76 10.50 43.72
CA ILE A 402 -32.18 10.46 43.34
C ILE A 402 -32.87 11.82 43.61
N THR A 403 -32.52 12.45 44.74
CA THR A 403 -33.05 13.78 45.14
C THR A 403 -32.72 14.86 44.10
N ASP A 404 -31.48 14.86 43.55
CA ASP A 404 -31.04 15.86 42.60
C ASP A 404 -31.63 15.68 41.21
N MET A 405 -32.05 14.44 40.88
CA MET A 405 -32.64 14.12 39.58
C MET A 405 -34.16 14.42 39.52
N LEU A 406 -34.84 14.38 40.67
CA LEU A 406 -36.28 14.66 40.74
C LEU A 406 -36.62 16.08 41.08
N ARG A 407 -35.66 16.85 41.66
CA ARG A 407 -35.81 18.27 42.10
C ARG A 407 -35.62 19.31 41.00
N THR A 408 -35.18 18.95 39.83
CA THR A 408 -35.01 19.93 38.71
C THR A 408 -36.39 20.25 38.12
N VAL A 409 -36.92 21.39 38.56
CA VAL A 409 -37.99 22.13 37.88
C VAL A 409 -37.44 22.76 36.63
#